data_7e023b754470a6805043bf5c6d0d2af4
#
_entry.id   7e023b754470a6805043bf5c6d0d2af4
#
_cell.length_a   1.000
_cell.length_b   1.000
_cell.length_c   1.000
_cell.angle_alpha   90.00
_cell.angle_beta   90.00
_cell.angle_gamma   90.00
#
_symmetry.space_group_name_H-M   'P 1'
#
loop_
_entity.id
_entity.type
_entity.pdbx_description
1 polymer ?
#
loop_
_entity_poly.entity_id
_entity_poly.type
_entity_poly.pdbx_seq_one_letter_code
_entity_poly.pdbx_strand_id
1 'polypeptide(L)'
;MSSIEDSLVKLLHYIESESYKGYDPYDTLMSFIPFVRMNKWIAIIATQIQKRNPINIRPLLGIKKDYNPKGLGLMLHAYSILQQKQPTKDYSKQIELLIHLLKELSTKGYSGYCWGYNFGWCSPEKYLKPYSPTSVATAFIIKGFYEAYKVNPTEEIKSIILSASDFVLCDLAFTEDESGICYSYSTEKKDICYNASLLAGEILAINYAITKNESIKNKCHQIVTYVVNKQHSDGHWAYSKNKSNGNERTQTDFHQGFVLESISNIVNHCQIKDELIERSLNMGCNYYILEQFESSGRSLFRIPKRYPTDIHYQAQGIITLCRLKHNTTELHSFAKSIAEWTIDNMQSKKGFFYYRVYKWFKDKTSYIRWGQAWMFLALAELIEEEK
;
A
#
# COMPACT_ATOMS: atom_id res chain seq x y z
N MET A 1 -5.37 -27.92 7.57
CA MET A 1 -5.26 -26.51 7.12
C MET A 1 -4.38 -26.45 5.88
N SER A 2 -4.65 -25.56 4.94
CA SER A 2 -3.74 -25.33 3.82
C SER A 2 -2.44 -24.68 4.34
N SER A 3 -1.35 -24.75 3.58
CA SER A 3 -0.09 -24.09 3.96
C SER A 3 -0.26 -22.57 4.14
N ILE A 4 -1.22 -21.97 3.42
CA ILE A 4 -1.58 -20.55 3.49
C ILE A 4 -2.28 -20.23 4.82
N GLU A 5 -3.24 -21.05 5.25
CA GLU A 5 -3.93 -20.88 6.55
C GLU A 5 -2.99 -21.01 7.73
N ASP A 6 -2.11 -22.04 7.74
CA ASP A 6 -1.09 -22.20 8.78
C ASP A 6 -0.13 -21.02 8.84
N SER A 7 0.26 -20.50 7.67
CA SER A 7 1.12 -19.31 7.55
C SER A 7 0.43 -18.07 8.12
N LEU A 8 -0.85 -17.87 7.79
CA LEU A 8 -1.65 -16.77 8.30
C LEU A 8 -1.78 -16.83 9.83
N VAL A 9 -2.11 -17.98 10.40
CA VAL A 9 -2.25 -18.16 11.86
C VAL A 9 -0.94 -17.82 12.58
N LYS A 10 0.21 -18.28 12.06
CA LYS A 10 1.54 -17.96 12.61
C LYS A 10 1.84 -16.46 12.53
N LEU A 11 1.46 -15.81 11.42
CA LEU A 11 1.67 -14.37 11.23
C LEU A 11 0.79 -13.55 12.17
N LEU A 12 -0.49 -13.92 12.34
CA LEU A 12 -1.40 -13.29 13.28
C LEU A 12 -0.86 -13.36 14.71
N HIS A 13 -0.47 -14.55 15.15
CA HIS A 13 0.12 -14.71 16.48
C HIS A 13 1.36 -13.82 16.67
N TYR A 14 2.23 -13.71 15.65
CA TYR A 14 3.39 -12.82 15.72
C TYR A 14 2.97 -11.35 15.83
N ILE A 15 2.05 -10.86 14.98
CA ILE A 15 1.59 -9.45 14.98
C ILE A 15 0.96 -9.09 16.34
N GLU A 16 0.12 -9.96 16.88
CA GLU A 16 -0.54 -9.74 18.17
C GLU A 16 0.45 -9.78 19.34
N SER A 17 1.44 -10.70 19.32
CA SER A 17 2.52 -10.76 20.33
C SER A 17 3.39 -9.50 20.34
N GLU A 18 3.53 -8.82 19.21
CA GLU A 18 4.23 -7.54 19.06
C GLU A 18 3.29 -6.33 19.37
N SER A 19 2.05 -6.58 19.80
CA SER A 19 1.04 -5.55 20.06
C SER A 19 0.87 -4.57 18.90
N TYR A 20 0.92 -5.07 17.67
CA TYR A 20 0.82 -4.31 16.40
C TYR A 20 1.94 -3.29 16.16
N LYS A 21 3.01 -3.30 16.97
CA LYS A 21 4.17 -2.41 16.87
C LYS A 21 5.33 -3.07 16.15
N GLY A 22 6.18 -2.26 15.51
CA GLY A 22 7.39 -2.79 14.89
C GLY A 22 8.29 -1.71 14.32
N TYR A 23 9.38 -2.15 13.70
CA TYR A 23 10.30 -1.28 12.96
C TYR A 23 9.79 -1.02 11.55
N ASP A 24 10.37 -0.01 10.90
CA ASP A 24 10.16 0.32 9.49
C ASP A 24 11.49 0.48 8.77
N PRO A 25 11.61 0.14 7.47
CA PRO A 25 12.87 0.35 6.75
C PRO A 25 13.26 1.83 6.59
N TYR A 26 12.37 2.76 6.88
CA TYR A 26 12.59 4.21 6.75
C TYR A 26 12.64 4.95 8.10
N ASP A 27 12.68 4.25 9.22
CA ASP A 27 12.65 4.82 10.58
C ASP A 27 13.98 5.40 11.08
N THR A 28 15.00 5.48 10.24
CA THR A 28 16.35 5.94 10.59
C THR A 28 16.39 7.29 11.31
N LEU A 29 15.50 8.21 10.89
CA LEU A 29 15.44 9.56 11.46
C LEU A 29 14.84 9.58 12.88
N MET A 30 14.33 8.44 13.37
CA MET A 30 13.88 8.27 14.76
C MET A 30 15.05 7.98 15.73
N SER A 31 16.29 7.79 15.22
CA SER A 31 17.48 7.55 16.06
C SER A 31 17.78 8.73 16.97
N PHE A 32 18.46 8.45 18.10
CA PHE A 32 18.94 9.50 18.99
C PHE A 32 20.10 10.33 18.40
N ILE A 33 20.68 9.90 17.28
CA ILE A 33 21.82 10.58 16.63
C ILE A 33 21.32 11.87 15.95
N PRO A 34 21.65 13.06 16.46
CA PRO A 34 21.04 14.29 15.96
C PRO A 34 21.53 14.68 14.56
N PHE A 35 22.77 14.36 14.18
CA PHE A 35 23.35 14.78 12.90
C PHE A 35 22.65 14.16 11.69
N VAL A 36 21.97 12.99 11.83
CA VAL A 36 21.21 12.39 10.72
C VAL A 36 20.03 13.27 10.26
N ARG A 37 19.62 14.25 11.09
CA ARG A 37 18.53 15.17 10.80
C ARG A 37 18.98 16.58 10.41
N MET A 38 20.27 16.87 10.52
CA MET A 38 20.82 18.22 10.26
C MET A 38 20.76 18.62 8.79
N ASN A 39 20.90 17.65 7.89
CA ASN A 39 20.94 17.90 6.46
C ASN A 39 20.17 16.82 5.71
N LYS A 40 19.38 17.24 4.71
CA LYS A 40 18.57 16.35 3.86
C LYS A 40 19.38 15.23 3.22
N TRP A 41 20.58 15.52 2.73
CA TRP A 41 21.42 14.53 2.06
C TRP A 41 22.00 13.51 3.05
N ILE A 42 22.40 13.97 4.24
CA ILE A 42 22.82 13.06 5.33
C ILE A 42 21.67 12.14 5.72
N ALA A 43 20.46 12.68 5.87
CA ALA A 43 19.26 11.91 6.18
C ALA A 43 18.97 10.83 5.12
N ILE A 44 19.10 11.18 3.83
CA ILE A 44 18.94 10.23 2.72
C ILE A 44 20.01 9.14 2.81
N ILE A 45 21.29 9.49 2.93
CA ILE A 45 22.41 8.54 2.97
C ILE A 45 22.26 7.60 4.17
N ALA A 46 22.02 8.13 5.37
CA ALA A 46 21.82 7.34 6.59
C ALA A 46 20.68 6.34 6.43
N THR A 47 19.54 6.80 5.89
CA THR A 47 18.39 5.92 5.63
C THR A 47 18.73 4.84 4.60
N GLN A 48 19.48 5.16 3.54
CA GLN A 48 19.87 4.17 2.53
C GLN A 48 20.87 3.16 3.06
N ILE A 49 21.78 3.55 3.96
CA ILE A 49 22.72 2.64 4.63
C ILE A 49 21.95 1.68 5.54
N GLN A 50 21.11 2.22 6.43
CA GLN A 50 20.33 1.39 7.36
C GLN A 50 19.37 0.43 6.66
N LYS A 51 18.72 0.90 5.60
CA LYS A 51 17.80 0.08 4.80
C LYS A 51 18.47 -1.09 4.08
N ARG A 52 19.77 -0.99 3.79
CA ARG A 52 20.56 -2.03 3.14
C ARG A 52 21.37 -2.89 4.11
N ASN A 53 21.41 -2.50 5.38
CA ASN A 53 22.09 -3.27 6.40
C ASN A 53 21.26 -4.50 6.80
N PRO A 54 21.73 -5.74 6.55
CA PRO A 54 21.00 -6.94 6.91
C PRO A 54 21.00 -7.24 8.43
N ILE A 55 21.79 -6.49 9.20
CA ILE A 55 21.82 -6.58 10.65
C ILE A 55 20.93 -5.48 11.23
N ASN A 56 19.96 -5.86 12.05
CA ASN A 56 19.09 -4.88 12.69
C ASN A 56 19.80 -4.17 13.86
N ILE A 57 20.38 -3.01 13.58
CA ILE A 57 21.06 -2.16 14.58
C ILE A 57 20.14 -1.12 15.23
N ARG A 58 18.82 -1.13 14.95
CA ARG A 58 17.85 -0.14 15.48
C ARG A 58 17.85 -0.01 17.00
N PRO A 59 17.89 -1.13 17.78
CA PRO A 59 17.98 -1.02 19.23
C PRO A 59 19.21 -0.24 19.70
N LEU A 60 20.36 -0.42 19.04
CA LEU A 60 21.61 0.30 19.34
C LEU A 60 21.52 1.80 18.99
N LEU A 61 20.65 2.18 18.04
CA LEU A 61 20.40 3.55 17.63
C LEU A 61 19.26 4.21 18.43
N GLY A 62 18.71 3.52 19.45
CA GLY A 62 17.60 4.01 20.27
C GLY A 62 16.26 4.08 19.53
N ILE A 63 16.16 3.49 18.34
CA ILE A 63 14.91 3.41 17.59
C ILE A 63 14.02 2.34 18.22
N LYS A 64 12.84 2.74 18.69
CA LYS A 64 11.87 1.84 19.32
C LYS A 64 10.88 1.31 18.31
N LYS A 65 10.32 0.12 18.59
CA LYS A 65 9.13 -0.38 17.88
C LYS A 65 7.95 0.52 18.18
N ASP A 66 7.19 0.90 17.14
CA ASP A 66 6.07 1.81 17.30
C ASP A 66 4.92 1.47 16.34
N TYR A 67 3.76 2.07 16.58
CA TYR A 67 2.62 2.00 15.68
C TYR A 67 2.91 2.75 14.37
N ASN A 68 2.62 2.12 13.26
CA ASN A 68 2.63 2.80 11.96
C ASN A 68 1.19 2.90 11.44
N PRO A 69 0.64 4.12 11.22
CA PRO A 69 -0.76 4.28 10.83
C PRO A 69 -1.14 3.48 9.57
N LYS A 70 -0.30 3.52 8.52
CA LYS A 70 -0.56 2.72 7.31
C LYS A 70 -0.52 1.21 7.60
N GLY A 71 0.37 0.76 8.48
CA GLY A 71 0.42 -0.65 8.90
C GLY A 71 -0.86 -1.07 9.61
N LEU A 72 -1.35 -0.25 10.55
CA LEU A 72 -2.62 -0.50 11.24
C LEU A 72 -3.81 -0.50 10.27
N GLY A 73 -3.84 0.41 9.29
CA GLY A 73 -4.89 0.44 8.25
C GLY A 73 -4.93 -0.82 7.40
N LEU A 74 -3.75 -1.35 7.02
CA LEU A 74 -3.66 -2.63 6.30
C LEU A 74 -4.12 -3.82 7.16
N MET A 75 -3.82 -3.80 8.47
CA MET A 75 -4.27 -4.83 9.41
C MET A 75 -5.77 -4.74 9.65
N LEU A 76 -6.33 -3.53 9.78
CA LEU A 76 -7.79 -3.31 9.86
C LEU A 76 -8.48 -3.89 8.63
N HIS A 77 -7.95 -3.62 7.45
CA HIS A 77 -8.45 -4.16 6.19
C HIS A 77 -8.44 -5.71 6.20
N ALA A 78 -7.32 -6.31 6.58
CA ALA A 78 -7.16 -7.76 6.62
C ALA A 78 -8.09 -8.45 7.63
N TYR A 79 -8.21 -7.93 8.86
CA TYR A 79 -9.15 -8.48 9.84
C TYR A 79 -10.60 -8.35 9.38
N SER A 80 -10.95 -7.23 8.72
CA SER A 80 -12.31 -7.04 8.19
C SER A 80 -12.64 -8.02 7.07
N ILE A 81 -11.67 -8.35 6.20
CA ILE A 81 -11.83 -9.42 5.19
C ILE A 81 -12.00 -10.78 5.88
N LEU A 82 -11.18 -11.09 6.89
CA LEU A 82 -11.29 -12.36 7.62
C LEU A 82 -12.64 -12.48 8.33
N GLN A 83 -13.15 -11.40 8.93
CA GLN A 83 -14.46 -11.39 9.57
C GLN A 83 -15.59 -11.68 8.58
N GLN A 84 -15.47 -11.18 7.33
CA GLN A 84 -16.46 -11.47 6.28
C GLN A 84 -16.34 -12.91 5.77
N LYS A 85 -15.11 -13.42 5.57
CA LYS A 85 -14.86 -14.75 5.01
C LYS A 85 -14.99 -15.90 6.02
N GLN A 86 -14.75 -15.63 7.28
CA GLN A 86 -14.76 -16.59 8.39
C GLN A 86 -15.68 -16.12 9.52
N PRO A 87 -17.00 -16.05 9.30
CA PRO A 87 -17.97 -15.51 10.27
C PRO A 87 -18.05 -16.31 11.58
N THR A 88 -17.56 -17.55 11.60
CA THR A 88 -17.46 -18.36 12.81
C THR A 88 -16.35 -17.91 13.76
N LYS A 89 -15.39 -17.13 13.28
CA LYS A 89 -14.32 -16.51 14.08
C LYS A 89 -14.68 -15.06 14.40
N ASP A 90 -14.40 -14.65 15.63
CA ASP A 90 -14.68 -13.29 16.09
C ASP A 90 -13.40 -12.44 16.12
N TYR A 91 -13.31 -11.47 15.21
CA TYR A 91 -12.24 -10.48 15.13
C TYR A 91 -12.69 -9.07 15.55
N SER A 92 -13.88 -8.93 16.14
CA SER A 92 -14.45 -7.62 16.50
C SER A 92 -13.55 -6.80 17.43
N LYS A 93 -12.93 -7.43 18.42
CA LYS A 93 -11.99 -6.76 19.35
C LYS A 93 -10.77 -6.18 18.65
N GLN A 94 -10.20 -6.90 17.69
CA GLN A 94 -9.04 -6.44 16.90
C GLN A 94 -9.46 -5.28 15.99
N ILE A 95 -10.61 -5.39 15.35
CA ILE A 95 -11.16 -4.33 14.49
C ILE A 95 -11.41 -3.05 15.29
N GLU A 96 -12.09 -3.14 16.44
CA GLU A 96 -12.36 -2.01 17.34
C GLU A 96 -11.08 -1.35 17.86
N LEU A 97 -10.09 -2.15 18.29
CA LEU A 97 -8.79 -1.65 18.72
C LEU A 97 -8.09 -0.88 17.61
N LEU A 98 -8.06 -1.42 16.39
CA LEU A 98 -7.38 -0.78 15.25
C LEU A 98 -8.09 0.51 14.83
N ILE A 99 -9.42 0.54 14.84
CA ILE A 99 -10.21 1.76 14.60
C ILE A 99 -9.86 2.83 15.64
N HIS A 100 -9.85 2.47 16.93
CA HIS A 100 -9.48 3.39 18.01
C HIS A 100 -8.06 3.97 17.80
N LEU A 101 -7.07 3.12 17.60
CA LEU A 101 -5.68 3.55 17.37
C LEU A 101 -5.55 4.46 16.13
N LEU A 102 -6.24 4.15 15.04
CA LEU A 102 -6.21 4.97 13.83
C LEU A 102 -6.85 6.35 14.03
N LYS A 103 -7.90 6.45 14.83
CA LYS A 103 -8.51 7.74 15.20
C LYS A 103 -7.53 8.61 16.01
N GLU A 104 -6.86 8.02 16.99
CA GLU A 104 -5.84 8.71 17.81
C GLU A 104 -4.64 9.17 16.96
N LEU A 105 -4.20 8.36 16.01
CA LEU A 105 -3.05 8.64 15.15
C LEU A 105 -3.38 9.49 13.92
N SER A 106 -4.61 9.97 13.76
CA SER A 106 -4.98 10.86 12.65
C SER A 106 -4.28 12.21 12.78
N THR A 107 -3.80 12.74 11.65
CA THR A 107 -3.16 14.05 11.61
C THR A 107 -4.21 15.15 11.69
N LYS A 108 -4.01 16.11 12.61
CA LYS A 108 -4.96 17.20 12.85
C LYS A 108 -4.56 18.47 12.08
N GLY A 109 -5.53 19.38 11.88
CA GLY A 109 -5.31 20.67 11.23
C GLY A 109 -5.49 20.67 9.72
N TYR A 110 -6.17 19.65 9.18
CA TYR A 110 -6.57 19.52 7.78
C TYR A 110 -8.09 19.49 7.65
N SER A 111 -8.58 19.62 6.43
CA SER A 111 -10.03 19.70 6.12
C SER A 111 -10.78 18.40 6.44
N GLY A 112 -10.08 17.28 6.54
CA GLY A 112 -10.66 15.99 6.84
C GLY A 112 -9.68 15.02 7.48
N TYR A 113 -10.17 13.83 7.82
CA TYR A 113 -9.33 12.77 8.35
C TYR A 113 -8.22 12.39 7.35
N CYS A 114 -6.99 12.44 7.84
CA CYS A 114 -5.81 12.09 7.04
C CYS A 114 -4.70 11.55 7.93
N TRP A 115 -3.74 10.85 7.32
CA TRP A 115 -2.65 10.21 8.04
C TRP A 115 -1.31 10.30 7.30
N GLY A 116 -0.25 10.39 8.10
CA GLY A 116 1.13 10.23 7.67
C GLY A 116 1.81 9.04 8.33
N TYR A 117 3.10 8.85 8.05
CA TYR A 117 3.91 7.86 8.75
C TYR A 117 4.37 8.40 10.10
N ASN A 118 4.54 7.53 11.09
CA ASN A 118 5.05 7.88 12.43
C ASN A 118 6.53 8.32 12.45
N PHE A 119 7.21 8.30 11.32
CA PHE A 119 8.59 8.73 11.13
C PHE A 119 8.71 9.77 10.02
N GLY A 120 9.74 10.62 10.12
CA GLY A 120 10.10 11.51 9.01
C GLY A 120 10.91 10.79 7.93
N TRP A 121 10.77 11.20 6.68
CA TRP A 121 11.58 10.66 5.60
C TRP A 121 11.96 11.72 4.58
N CYS A 122 13.09 11.47 3.89
CA CYS A 122 13.65 12.37 2.91
C CYS A 122 13.76 11.72 1.53
N SER A 123 13.49 12.52 0.51
CA SER A 123 13.88 12.26 -0.87
C SER A 123 14.66 13.46 -1.42
N PRO A 124 15.29 13.35 -2.60
CA PRO A 124 15.93 14.51 -3.24
C PRO A 124 14.99 15.71 -3.38
N GLU A 125 13.70 15.45 -3.55
CA GLU A 125 12.69 16.46 -3.83
C GLU A 125 12.01 17.05 -2.59
N LYS A 126 11.87 16.26 -1.51
CA LYS A 126 11.10 16.67 -0.32
C LYS A 126 11.60 16.03 0.98
N TYR A 127 11.34 16.73 2.08
CA TYR A 127 11.42 16.20 3.44
C TYR A 127 10.02 16.22 4.06
N LEU A 128 9.55 15.08 4.53
CA LEU A 128 8.30 14.96 5.27
C LEU A 128 8.61 14.73 6.76
N LYS A 129 8.00 15.53 7.62
CA LYS A 129 8.07 15.35 9.08
C LYS A 129 7.24 14.11 9.48
N PRO A 130 7.48 13.55 10.67
CA PRO A 130 6.57 12.54 11.22
C PRO A 130 5.12 13.02 11.16
N TYR A 131 4.22 12.14 10.83
CA TYR A 131 2.77 12.38 10.68
C TYR A 131 2.36 13.39 9.59
N SER A 132 3.27 13.92 8.75
CA SER A 132 2.86 14.68 7.56
C SER A 132 1.94 13.82 6.69
N PRO A 133 0.69 14.27 6.42
CA PRO A 133 -0.28 13.42 5.75
C PRO A 133 0.06 13.22 4.28
N THR A 134 -0.26 12.03 3.79
CA THR A 134 -0.06 11.67 2.39
C THR A 134 -1.31 11.00 1.83
N SER A 135 -1.57 11.19 0.53
CA SER A 135 -2.63 10.47 -0.18
C SER A 135 -2.48 8.95 -0.01
N VAL A 136 -1.23 8.47 -0.04
CA VAL A 136 -0.90 7.05 0.04
C VAL A 136 -1.23 6.44 1.41
N ALA A 137 -0.80 7.06 2.52
CA ALA A 137 -1.11 6.52 3.85
C ALA A 137 -2.62 6.59 4.12
N THR A 138 -3.24 7.74 3.79
CA THR A 138 -4.67 7.95 3.97
C THR A 138 -5.51 6.95 3.20
N ALA A 139 -5.18 6.71 1.92
CA ALA A 139 -5.95 5.78 1.08
C ALA A 139 -5.95 4.34 1.64
N PHE A 140 -4.80 3.80 2.02
CA PHE A 140 -4.74 2.45 2.59
C PHE A 140 -5.48 2.32 3.92
N ILE A 141 -5.52 3.39 4.71
CA ILE A 141 -6.28 3.43 5.95
C ILE A 141 -7.79 3.50 5.66
N ILE A 142 -8.21 4.35 4.73
CA ILE A 142 -9.63 4.47 4.35
C ILE A 142 -10.14 3.19 3.68
N LYS A 143 -9.32 2.47 2.91
CA LYS A 143 -9.67 1.12 2.43
C LYS A 143 -9.95 0.17 3.60
N GLY A 144 -9.16 0.22 4.67
CA GLY A 144 -9.40 -0.55 5.89
C GLY A 144 -10.68 -0.13 6.60
N PHE A 145 -10.95 1.16 6.74
CA PHE A 145 -12.22 1.65 7.30
C PHE A 145 -13.44 1.24 6.45
N TYR A 146 -13.29 1.24 5.13
CA TYR A 146 -14.39 0.84 4.25
C TYR A 146 -14.73 -0.65 4.37
N GLU A 147 -13.72 -1.52 4.49
CA GLU A 147 -13.97 -2.93 4.76
C GLU A 147 -14.57 -3.15 6.17
N ALA A 148 -14.12 -2.39 7.17
CA ALA A 148 -14.72 -2.43 8.51
C ALA A 148 -16.18 -1.91 8.49
N TYR A 149 -16.48 -0.91 7.68
CA TYR A 149 -17.84 -0.41 7.47
C TYR A 149 -18.78 -1.47 6.87
N LYS A 150 -18.26 -2.33 5.99
CA LYS A 150 -19.06 -3.44 5.44
C LYS A 150 -19.38 -4.51 6.50
N VAL A 151 -18.46 -4.72 7.46
CA VAL A 151 -18.66 -5.65 8.58
C VAL A 151 -19.66 -5.09 9.59
N ASN A 152 -19.48 -3.83 9.98
CA ASN A 152 -20.30 -3.14 10.96
C ASN A 152 -20.52 -1.67 10.54
N PRO A 153 -21.64 -1.37 9.84
CA PRO A 153 -21.92 -0.04 9.33
C PRO A 153 -22.39 0.91 10.45
N THR A 154 -21.44 1.71 10.97
CA THR A 154 -21.73 2.77 11.95
C THR A 154 -21.59 4.15 11.32
N GLU A 155 -22.34 5.15 11.81
CA GLU A 155 -22.24 6.55 11.35
C GLU A 155 -20.85 7.14 11.65
N GLU A 156 -20.18 6.69 12.71
CA GLU A 156 -18.81 7.11 13.02
C GLU A 156 -17.84 6.69 11.91
N ILE A 157 -17.81 5.41 11.54
CA ILE A 157 -16.93 4.89 10.48
C ILE A 157 -17.25 5.59 9.16
N LYS A 158 -18.52 5.74 8.82
CA LYS A 158 -18.97 6.44 7.62
C LYS A 158 -18.49 7.90 7.59
N SER A 159 -18.62 8.61 8.70
CA SER A 159 -18.19 9.99 8.85
C SER A 159 -16.67 10.13 8.62
N ILE A 160 -15.85 9.22 9.16
CA ILE A 160 -14.40 9.18 8.95
C ILE A 160 -14.08 8.99 7.46
N ILE A 161 -14.75 8.04 6.80
CA ILE A 161 -14.54 7.76 5.37
C ILE A 161 -14.88 8.99 4.52
N LEU A 162 -16.05 9.59 4.74
CA LEU A 162 -16.51 10.74 3.95
C LEU A 162 -15.61 11.96 4.17
N SER A 163 -15.24 12.23 5.41
CA SER A 163 -14.35 13.33 5.78
C SER A 163 -12.96 13.22 5.12
N ALA A 164 -12.43 12.01 4.91
CA ALA A 164 -11.15 11.85 4.22
C ALA A 164 -11.17 12.34 2.75
N SER A 165 -12.36 12.44 2.14
CA SER A 165 -12.49 13.05 0.82
C SER A 165 -12.27 14.56 0.85
N ASP A 166 -12.60 15.24 1.96
CA ASP A 166 -12.35 16.67 2.12
C ASP A 166 -10.85 16.96 2.16
N PHE A 167 -10.06 16.09 2.80
CA PHE A 167 -8.60 16.16 2.74
C PHE A 167 -8.08 16.08 1.29
N VAL A 168 -8.63 15.19 0.46
CA VAL A 168 -8.22 15.08 -0.95
C VAL A 168 -8.61 16.32 -1.75
N LEU A 169 -9.85 16.79 -1.57
CA LEU A 169 -10.42 17.84 -2.38
C LEU A 169 -9.93 19.24 -2.00
N CYS A 170 -9.62 19.47 -0.71
CA CYS A 170 -9.31 20.80 -0.18
C CYS A 170 -7.81 20.98 0.12
N ASP A 171 -7.11 19.93 0.56
CA ASP A 171 -5.75 20.08 1.06
C ASP A 171 -4.67 19.58 0.10
N LEU A 172 -4.99 18.63 -0.81
CA LEU A 172 -4.02 18.14 -1.78
C LEU A 172 -4.00 19.02 -3.04
N ALA A 173 -2.81 19.51 -3.38
CA ALA A 173 -2.62 20.16 -4.67
C ALA A 173 -2.76 19.14 -5.82
N PHE A 174 -3.20 19.60 -6.99
CA PHE A 174 -3.30 18.77 -8.19
C PHE A 174 -2.72 19.47 -9.42
N THR A 175 -2.39 18.67 -10.42
CA THR A 175 -2.05 19.10 -11.77
C THR A 175 -3.17 18.64 -12.69
N GLU A 176 -3.60 19.52 -13.61
CA GLU A 176 -4.63 19.26 -14.59
C GLU A 176 -4.09 19.56 -15.98
N ASP A 177 -4.40 18.69 -16.93
CA ASP A 177 -4.16 18.88 -18.36
C ASP A 177 -5.33 18.26 -19.16
N GLU A 178 -5.22 18.25 -20.49
CA GLU A 178 -6.27 17.70 -21.38
C GLU A 178 -6.58 16.22 -21.10
N SER A 179 -5.65 15.49 -20.47
CA SER A 179 -5.84 14.09 -20.11
C SER A 179 -6.54 13.88 -18.76
N GLY A 180 -6.75 14.93 -17.95
CA GLY A 180 -7.45 14.85 -16.67
C GLY A 180 -6.69 15.46 -15.49
N ILE A 181 -6.84 14.86 -14.29
CA ILE A 181 -6.36 15.39 -13.01
C ILE A 181 -5.37 14.42 -12.35
N CYS A 182 -4.25 14.95 -11.83
CA CYS A 182 -3.28 14.20 -11.04
C CYS A 182 -3.08 14.88 -9.67
N TYR A 183 -3.59 14.28 -8.60
CA TYR A 183 -3.38 14.73 -7.22
C TYR A 183 -1.97 14.45 -6.74
N SER A 184 -1.45 15.33 -5.91
CA SER A 184 -0.11 15.23 -5.34
C SER A 184 0.00 14.16 -4.26
N TYR A 185 1.22 13.66 -4.03
CA TYR A 185 1.53 12.68 -3.01
C TYR A 185 1.25 13.19 -1.58
N SER A 186 1.50 14.48 -1.33
CA SER A 186 1.36 15.10 0.00
C SER A 186 1.01 16.59 -0.14
N THR A 187 0.66 17.21 0.96
CA THR A 187 0.37 18.66 1.04
C THR A 187 1.60 19.56 0.92
N GLU A 188 2.81 19.01 1.16
CA GLU A 188 4.06 19.78 1.21
C GLU A 188 4.56 20.25 -0.15
N LYS A 189 4.17 19.58 -1.22
CA LYS A 189 4.65 19.92 -2.57
C LYS A 189 3.69 19.43 -3.65
N LYS A 190 3.47 20.28 -4.65
CA LYS A 190 2.78 19.89 -5.87
C LYS A 190 3.70 19.03 -6.74
N ASP A 191 3.40 17.74 -6.85
CA ASP A 191 4.16 16.75 -7.63
C ASP A 191 3.23 15.93 -8.54
N ILE A 192 3.81 15.17 -9.47
CA ILE A 192 3.12 14.24 -10.35
C ILE A 192 3.61 12.83 -10.00
N CYS A 193 2.77 12.05 -9.31
CA CYS A 193 3.05 10.68 -8.90
C CYS A 193 1.80 9.83 -9.18
N TYR A 194 1.85 9.01 -10.22
CA TYR A 194 0.67 8.35 -10.77
C TYR A 194 -0.06 7.45 -9.77
N ASN A 195 0.67 6.57 -9.08
CA ASN A 195 0.06 5.71 -8.06
C ASN A 195 -0.51 6.50 -6.88
N ALA A 196 0.11 7.60 -6.48
CA ALA A 196 -0.38 8.42 -5.38
C ALA A 196 -1.67 9.17 -5.74
N SER A 197 -1.77 9.63 -6.99
CA SER A 197 -2.99 10.24 -7.52
C SER A 197 -4.14 9.24 -7.60
N LEU A 198 -3.89 8.03 -8.10
CA LEU A 198 -4.90 6.97 -8.12
C LEU A 198 -5.36 6.57 -6.72
N LEU A 199 -4.46 6.51 -5.74
CA LEU A 199 -4.81 6.25 -4.35
C LEU A 199 -5.70 7.38 -3.77
N ALA A 200 -5.45 8.65 -4.11
CA ALA A 200 -6.37 9.74 -3.80
C ALA A 200 -7.74 9.51 -4.47
N GLY A 201 -7.74 9.06 -5.73
CA GLY A 201 -8.94 8.68 -6.46
C GLY A 201 -9.71 7.52 -5.80
N GLU A 202 -9.03 6.53 -5.19
CA GLU A 202 -9.71 5.47 -4.44
C GLU A 202 -10.48 5.99 -3.22
N ILE A 203 -9.94 6.99 -2.51
CA ILE A 203 -10.68 7.65 -1.40
C ILE A 203 -11.98 8.26 -1.93
N LEU A 204 -11.90 8.97 -3.05
CA LEU A 204 -13.08 9.57 -3.69
C LEU A 204 -14.06 8.51 -4.22
N ALA A 205 -13.56 7.42 -4.80
CA ALA A 205 -14.39 6.34 -5.30
C ALA A 205 -15.15 5.62 -4.18
N ILE A 206 -14.54 5.43 -3.01
CA ILE A 206 -15.20 4.91 -1.82
C ILE A 206 -16.29 5.89 -1.32
N ASN A 207 -16.02 7.20 -1.34
CA ASN A 207 -17.03 8.22 -1.04
C ASN A 207 -18.22 8.10 -2.00
N TYR A 208 -17.96 8.00 -3.31
CA TYR A 208 -19.01 7.80 -4.30
C TYR A 208 -19.80 6.52 -4.07
N ALA A 209 -19.15 5.43 -3.70
CA ALA A 209 -19.82 4.16 -3.40
C ALA A 209 -20.89 4.31 -2.31
N ILE A 210 -20.65 5.20 -1.33
CA ILE A 210 -21.57 5.49 -0.21
C ILE A 210 -22.61 6.55 -0.59
N THR A 211 -22.19 7.66 -1.23
CA THR A 211 -23.01 8.86 -1.40
C THR A 211 -23.72 8.97 -2.74
N LYS A 212 -23.21 8.28 -3.76
CA LYS A 212 -23.65 8.40 -5.17
C LYS A 212 -23.55 9.82 -5.74
N ASN A 213 -22.60 10.61 -5.25
CA ASN A 213 -22.36 11.97 -5.74
C ASN A 213 -21.67 11.97 -7.12
N GLU A 214 -22.40 12.33 -8.18
CA GLU A 214 -21.90 12.30 -9.56
C GLU A 214 -20.71 13.25 -9.80
N SER A 215 -20.59 14.37 -9.06
CA SER A 215 -19.43 15.24 -9.17
C SER A 215 -18.14 14.53 -8.73
N ILE A 216 -18.22 13.69 -7.68
CA ILE A 216 -17.10 12.86 -7.23
C ILE A 216 -16.76 11.79 -8.26
N LYS A 217 -17.77 11.12 -8.85
CA LYS A 217 -17.57 10.15 -9.92
C LYS A 217 -16.83 10.75 -11.12
N ASN A 218 -17.22 11.96 -11.53
CA ASN A 218 -16.54 12.67 -12.62
C ASN A 218 -15.07 12.95 -12.31
N LYS A 219 -14.75 13.34 -11.07
CA LYS A 219 -13.34 13.49 -10.63
C LYS A 219 -12.58 12.16 -10.66
N CYS A 220 -13.20 11.08 -10.21
CA CYS A 220 -12.62 9.74 -10.28
C CYS A 220 -12.29 9.36 -11.73
N HIS A 221 -13.20 9.60 -12.67
CA HIS A 221 -12.96 9.35 -14.09
C HIS A 221 -11.78 10.16 -14.62
N GLN A 222 -11.73 11.48 -14.34
CA GLN A 222 -10.62 12.35 -14.73
C GLN A 222 -9.27 11.88 -14.18
N ILE A 223 -9.21 11.37 -12.93
CA ILE A 223 -8.00 10.84 -12.32
C ILE A 223 -7.52 9.58 -13.05
N VAL A 224 -8.44 8.65 -13.33
CA VAL A 224 -8.10 7.41 -14.05
C VAL A 224 -7.65 7.72 -15.47
N THR A 225 -8.39 8.55 -16.20
CA THR A 225 -8.07 8.95 -17.57
C THR A 225 -6.68 9.61 -17.66
N TYR A 226 -6.35 10.48 -16.69
CA TYR A 226 -5.00 11.06 -16.62
C TYR A 226 -3.89 9.99 -16.61
N VAL A 227 -4.02 8.99 -15.75
CA VAL A 227 -2.98 7.96 -15.60
C VAL A 227 -2.97 6.97 -16.77
N VAL A 228 -4.14 6.57 -17.27
CA VAL A 228 -4.28 5.68 -18.43
C VAL A 228 -3.58 6.29 -19.67
N ASN A 229 -3.74 7.58 -19.90
CA ASN A 229 -3.08 8.30 -21.00
C ASN A 229 -1.55 8.43 -20.86
N LYS A 230 -0.97 8.06 -19.71
CA LYS A 230 0.49 8.05 -19.46
C LYS A 230 1.08 6.63 -19.48
N GLN A 231 0.31 5.62 -19.90
CA GLN A 231 0.81 4.25 -20.05
C GLN A 231 1.74 4.15 -21.24
N HIS A 232 2.85 3.45 -21.09
CA HIS A 232 3.76 3.13 -22.17
C HIS A 232 3.22 2.02 -23.07
N SER A 233 3.71 1.94 -24.29
CA SER A 233 3.23 0.98 -25.31
C SER A 233 3.43 -0.50 -24.93
N ASP A 234 4.35 -0.80 -24.01
CA ASP A 234 4.57 -2.15 -23.47
C ASP A 234 3.67 -2.48 -22.27
N GLY A 235 2.87 -1.52 -21.79
CA GLY A 235 1.90 -1.70 -20.71
C GLY A 235 2.33 -1.16 -19.34
N HIS A 236 3.61 -0.74 -19.15
CA HIS A 236 4.02 -0.19 -17.86
C HIS A 236 3.68 1.30 -17.70
N TRP A 237 3.75 1.80 -16.46
CA TRP A 237 3.72 3.22 -16.11
C TRP A 237 5.01 3.64 -15.45
N ALA A 238 5.47 4.86 -15.73
CA ALA A 238 6.49 5.49 -14.92
C ALA A 238 5.98 5.71 -13.48
N TYR A 239 6.88 5.80 -12.51
CA TYR A 239 6.51 6.08 -11.11
C TYR A 239 6.01 7.53 -10.94
N SER A 240 6.71 8.48 -11.56
CA SER A 240 6.44 9.91 -11.45
C SER A 240 7.02 10.67 -12.62
N LYS A 241 6.53 11.90 -12.84
CA LYS A 241 7.06 12.83 -13.82
C LYS A 241 7.56 14.09 -13.13
N ASN A 242 8.77 14.52 -13.45
CA ASN A 242 9.30 15.77 -12.95
C ASN A 242 8.65 16.93 -13.70
N LYS A 243 7.97 17.81 -12.94
CA LYS A 243 7.20 18.92 -13.52
C LYS A 243 8.07 19.97 -14.21
N SER A 244 9.32 20.19 -13.75
CA SER A 244 10.19 21.26 -14.26
C SER A 244 10.86 20.93 -15.60
N ASN A 245 11.21 19.67 -15.84
CA ASN A 245 11.93 19.24 -17.03
C ASN A 245 11.21 18.15 -17.85
N GLY A 246 10.01 17.71 -17.40
CA GLY A 246 9.24 16.69 -18.08
C GLY A 246 9.78 15.28 -17.99
N ASN A 247 10.93 15.05 -17.37
CA ASN A 247 11.55 13.71 -17.29
C ASN A 247 10.73 12.77 -16.42
N GLU A 248 10.57 11.56 -16.90
CA GLU A 248 9.92 10.49 -16.16
C GLU A 248 10.94 9.75 -15.29
N ARG A 249 10.50 9.39 -14.08
CA ARG A 249 11.20 8.47 -13.22
C ARG A 249 10.63 7.08 -13.44
N THR A 250 11.31 6.30 -14.25
CA THR A 250 10.97 4.90 -14.48
C THR A 250 11.34 4.09 -13.25
N GLN A 251 10.35 3.48 -12.61
CA GLN A 251 10.52 2.59 -11.46
C GLN A 251 9.50 1.46 -11.57
N THR A 252 9.81 0.45 -12.37
CA THR A 252 8.96 -0.72 -12.60
C THR A 252 9.16 -1.73 -11.46
N ASP A 253 8.39 -1.56 -10.40
CA ASP A 253 8.36 -2.42 -9.22
C ASP A 253 6.91 -2.61 -8.74
N PHE A 254 6.68 -2.94 -7.48
CA PHE A 254 5.34 -3.14 -6.91
C PHE A 254 4.34 -1.99 -7.13
N HIS A 255 4.82 -0.79 -7.50
CA HIS A 255 3.92 0.33 -7.81
C HIS A 255 3.06 0.09 -9.06
N GLN A 256 3.50 -0.79 -9.98
CA GLN A 256 2.66 -1.22 -11.10
C GLN A 256 1.39 -1.93 -10.58
N GLY A 257 1.54 -2.78 -9.58
CA GLY A 257 0.41 -3.43 -8.91
C GLY A 257 -0.53 -2.41 -8.25
N PHE A 258 0.00 -1.35 -7.61
CA PHE A 258 -0.84 -0.26 -7.09
C PHE A 258 -1.64 0.44 -8.17
N VAL A 259 -1.02 0.74 -9.31
CA VAL A 259 -1.71 1.40 -10.43
C VAL A 259 -2.86 0.51 -10.94
N LEU A 260 -2.59 -0.77 -11.21
CA LEU A 260 -3.60 -1.72 -11.67
C LEU A 260 -4.76 -1.88 -10.69
N GLU A 261 -4.44 -2.12 -9.41
CA GLU A 261 -5.43 -2.28 -8.35
C GLU A 261 -6.28 -1.01 -8.20
N SER A 262 -5.65 0.17 -8.15
CA SER A 262 -6.36 1.43 -7.96
C SER A 262 -7.27 1.76 -9.13
N ILE A 263 -6.83 1.59 -10.39
CA ILE A 263 -7.69 1.78 -11.56
C ILE A 263 -8.88 0.82 -11.48
N SER A 264 -8.65 -0.47 -11.23
CA SER A 264 -9.71 -1.47 -11.12
C SER A 264 -10.72 -1.13 -10.02
N ASN A 265 -10.25 -0.73 -8.82
CA ASN A 265 -11.10 -0.36 -7.69
C ASN A 265 -11.96 0.89 -8.00
N ILE A 266 -11.36 1.93 -8.58
CA ILE A 266 -12.09 3.15 -8.95
C ILE A 266 -13.17 2.84 -9.98
N VAL A 267 -12.82 2.11 -11.03
CA VAL A 267 -13.75 1.69 -12.09
C VAL A 267 -14.94 0.90 -11.53
N ASN A 268 -14.64 -0.05 -10.63
CA ASN A 268 -15.67 -0.87 -9.99
C ASN A 268 -16.61 -0.05 -9.08
N HIS A 269 -16.06 0.78 -8.19
CA HIS A 269 -16.84 1.60 -7.27
C HIS A 269 -17.71 2.62 -8.01
N CYS A 270 -17.13 3.28 -9.03
CA CYS A 270 -17.80 4.30 -9.80
C CYS A 270 -18.61 3.77 -10.98
N GLN A 271 -18.56 2.46 -11.24
CA GLN A 271 -19.24 1.81 -12.37
C GLN A 271 -18.91 2.51 -13.72
N ILE A 272 -17.61 2.82 -13.90
CA ILE A 272 -17.12 3.45 -15.14
C ILE A 272 -17.02 2.36 -16.20
N LYS A 273 -17.55 2.64 -17.40
CA LYS A 273 -17.42 1.79 -18.59
C LYS A 273 -16.65 2.60 -19.62
N ASP A 274 -15.43 2.19 -19.94
CA ASP A 274 -14.55 2.89 -20.87
C ASP A 274 -13.57 1.89 -21.49
N GLU A 275 -13.64 1.73 -22.80
CA GLU A 275 -12.81 0.75 -23.53
C GLU A 275 -11.31 1.06 -23.47
N LEU A 276 -10.93 2.33 -23.39
CA LEU A 276 -9.52 2.73 -23.23
C LEU A 276 -8.97 2.25 -21.88
N ILE A 277 -9.76 2.41 -20.81
CA ILE A 277 -9.38 1.96 -19.47
C ILE A 277 -9.28 0.44 -19.43
N GLU A 278 -10.24 -0.29 -20.01
CA GLU A 278 -10.21 -1.76 -20.08
C GLU A 278 -8.98 -2.27 -20.85
N ARG A 279 -8.68 -1.67 -21.99
CA ARG A 279 -7.49 -1.99 -22.78
C ARG A 279 -6.21 -1.72 -21.99
N SER A 280 -6.14 -0.57 -21.28
CA SER A 280 -5.00 -0.19 -20.46
C SER A 280 -4.78 -1.18 -19.30
N LEU A 281 -5.85 -1.60 -18.62
CA LEU A 281 -5.77 -2.63 -17.57
C LEU A 281 -5.23 -3.95 -18.10
N ASN A 282 -5.72 -4.41 -19.27
CA ASN A 282 -5.28 -5.66 -19.89
C ASN A 282 -3.79 -5.60 -20.26
N MET A 283 -3.33 -4.51 -20.89
CA MET A 283 -1.92 -4.32 -21.23
C MET A 283 -1.03 -4.28 -19.99
N GLY A 284 -1.44 -3.52 -18.97
CA GLY A 284 -0.71 -3.40 -17.72
C GLY A 284 -0.66 -4.70 -16.92
N CYS A 285 -1.74 -5.49 -16.91
CA CYS A 285 -1.79 -6.80 -16.28
C CYS A 285 -0.82 -7.79 -16.95
N ASN A 286 -0.82 -7.83 -18.28
CA ASN A 286 0.12 -8.66 -19.04
C ASN A 286 1.57 -8.29 -18.73
N TYR A 287 1.92 -7.00 -18.77
CA TYR A 287 3.26 -6.53 -18.39
C TYR A 287 3.60 -6.95 -16.95
N TYR A 288 2.69 -6.75 -16.00
CA TYR A 288 2.91 -7.05 -14.59
C TYR A 288 3.24 -8.52 -14.34
N ILE A 289 2.48 -9.43 -14.96
CA ILE A 289 2.67 -10.87 -14.80
C ILE A 289 3.92 -11.36 -15.53
N LEU A 290 4.10 -10.98 -16.80
CA LEU A 290 5.14 -11.54 -17.64
C LEU A 290 6.52 -10.97 -17.36
N GLU A 291 6.61 -9.69 -17.04
CA GLU A 291 7.89 -9.00 -16.87
C GLU A 291 8.36 -8.92 -15.41
N GLN A 292 7.44 -8.96 -14.44
CA GLN A 292 7.77 -8.66 -13.04
C GLN A 292 7.83 -9.88 -12.14
N PHE A 293 7.40 -11.04 -12.61
CA PHE A 293 7.45 -12.29 -11.85
C PHE A 293 8.10 -13.41 -12.66
N GLU A 294 8.72 -14.34 -11.96
CA GLU A 294 9.11 -15.64 -12.51
C GLU A 294 7.91 -16.61 -12.43
N SER A 295 7.91 -17.62 -13.26
CA SER A 295 6.89 -18.68 -13.24
C SER A 295 6.76 -19.39 -11.88
N SER A 296 7.81 -19.35 -11.06
CA SER A 296 7.83 -19.85 -9.67
C SER A 296 7.01 -19.00 -8.69
N GLY A 297 6.51 -17.84 -9.09
CA GLY A 297 5.87 -16.87 -8.21
C GLY A 297 6.85 -15.88 -7.54
N ARG A 298 8.16 -15.98 -7.80
CA ARG A 298 9.15 -15.04 -7.26
C ARG A 298 9.08 -13.70 -8.02
N SER A 299 8.91 -12.58 -7.30
CA SER A 299 9.01 -11.26 -7.90
C SER A 299 10.46 -10.87 -8.22
N LEU A 300 10.64 -10.14 -9.31
CA LEU A 300 11.89 -9.43 -9.61
C LEU A 300 11.96 -8.13 -8.79
N PHE A 301 13.14 -7.52 -8.63
CA PHE A 301 13.27 -6.34 -7.77
C PHE A 301 12.78 -5.05 -8.43
N ARG A 302 13.41 -4.70 -9.51
CA ARG A 302 13.10 -3.56 -10.40
C ARG A 302 13.63 -3.90 -11.76
N ILE A 303 12.80 -3.96 -12.73
CA ILE A 303 13.23 -4.33 -14.07
C ILE A 303 14.36 -3.41 -14.55
N PRO A 304 15.50 -3.93 -15.01
CA PRO A 304 15.83 -5.35 -15.25
C PRO A 304 16.49 -6.10 -14.07
N LYS A 305 16.54 -5.53 -12.87
CA LYS A 305 17.21 -6.13 -11.71
C LYS A 305 16.39 -7.27 -11.10
N ARG A 306 16.99 -8.48 -11.05
CA ARG A 306 16.32 -9.69 -10.54
C ARG A 306 16.32 -9.82 -9.02
N TYR A 307 17.27 -9.20 -8.30
CA TYR A 307 17.45 -9.28 -6.85
C TYR A 307 17.59 -7.90 -6.21
N PRO A 308 17.26 -7.78 -4.91
CA PRO A 308 16.63 -8.77 -4.02
C PRO A 308 15.14 -8.98 -4.34
N THR A 309 14.58 -10.14 -3.96
CA THR A 309 13.12 -10.29 -3.83
C THR A 309 12.70 -9.57 -2.56
N ASP A 310 11.76 -8.66 -2.65
CA ASP A 310 11.28 -7.81 -1.55
C ASP A 310 9.90 -8.29 -1.11
N ILE A 311 9.70 -8.46 0.19
CA ILE A 311 8.44 -8.97 0.76
C ILE A 311 7.22 -8.13 0.40
N HIS A 312 7.38 -6.81 0.29
CA HIS A 312 6.29 -5.92 -0.13
C HIS A 312 5.86 -6.20 -1.57
N TYR A 313 6.81 -6.53 -2.43
CA TYR A 313 6.53 -6.87 -3.82
C TYR A 313 5.73 -8.17 -3.92
N GLN A 314 6.13 -9.18 -3.15
CA GLN A 314 5.41 -10.46 -3.07
C GLN A 314 3.97 -10.24 -2.59
N ALA A 315 3.80 -9.51 -1.50
CA ALA A 315 2.47 -9.22 -0.95
C ALA A 315 1.59 -8.45 -1.94
N GLN A 316 2.15 -7.41 -2.61
CA GLN A 316 1.39 -6.64 -3.59
C GLN A 316 1.04 -7.49 -4.82
N GLY A 317 1.91 -8.41 -5.24
CA GLY A 317 1.59 -9.35 -6.31
C GLY A 317 0.35 -10.18 -5.99
N ILE A 318 0.30 -10.76 -4.81
CA ILE A 318 -0.85 -11.55 -4.34
C ILE A 318 -2.13 -10.70 -4.36
N ILE A 319 -2.09 -9.52 -3.69
CA ILE A 319 -3.26 -8.64 -3.56
C ILE A 319 -3.76 -8.19 -4.93
N THR A 320 -2.86 -7.73 -5.80
CA THR A 320 -3.23 -7.26 -7.13
C THR A 320 -3.94 -8.36 -7.92
N LEU A 321 -3.37 -9.56 -7.97
CA LEU A 321 -3.92 -10.67 -8.76
C LEU A 321 -5.24 -11.21 -8.19
N CYS A 322 -5.44 -11.14 -6.86
CA CYS A 322 -6.72 -11.51 -6.24
C CYS A 322 -7.83 -10.49 -6.56
N ARG A 323 -7.48 -9.22 -6.76
CA ARG A 323 -8.47 -8.13 -6.94
C ARG A 323 -8.78 -7.77 -8.38
N LEU A 324 -7.93 -8.17 -9.34
CA LEU A 324 -8.22 -7.98 -10.76
C LEU A 324 -9.32 -8.95 -11.21
N LYS A 325 -10.40 -8.40 -11.78
CA LYS A 325 -11.59 -9.18 -12.17
C LYS A 325 -11.48 -9.92 -13.50
N HIS A 326 -10.42 -9.67 -14.28
CA HIS A 326 -10.20 -10.33 -15.57
C HIS A 326 -9.48 -11.66 -15.36
N ASN A 327 -10.01 -12.74 -16.01
CA ASN A 327 -9.41 -14.09 -16.00
C ASN A 327 -9.12 -14.64 -14.58
N THR A 328 -10.16 -14.64 -13.74
CA THR A 328 -10.08 -14.82 -12.28
C THR A 328 -9.40 -16.10 -11.82
N THR A 329 -9.61 -17.23 -12.50
CA THR A 329 -9.07 -18.53 -12.08
C THR A 329 -7.55 -18.62 -12.25
N GLU A 330 -7.02 -18.18 -13.39
CA GLU A 330 -5.58 -18.20 -13.66
C GLU A 330 -4.82 -17.20 -12.78
N LEU A 331 -5.35 -15.99 -12.64
CA LEU A 331 -4.76 -14.96 -11.76
C LEU A 331 -4.72 -15.41 -10.30
N HIS A 332 -5.82 -16.01 -9.83
CA HIS A 332 -5.90 -16.54 -8.47
C HIS A 332 -4.94 -17.71 -8.25
N SER A 333 -4.81 -18.61 -9.22
CA SER A 333 -3.82 -19.71 -9.19
C SER A 333 -2.38 -19.16 -9.11
N PHE A 334 -2.08 -18.13 -9.91
CA PHE A 334 -0.76 -17.51 -9.85
C PHE A 334 -0.51 -16.74 -8.53
N ALA A 335 -1.52 -16.08 -7.97
CA ALA A 335 -1.44 -15.48 -6.64
C ALA A 335 -1.12 -16.51 -5.56
N LYS A 336 -1.74 -17.71 -5.61
CA LYS A 336 -1.40 -18.83 -4.72
C LYS A 336 0.07 -19.26 -4.90
N SER A 337 0.58 -19.37 -6.11
CA SER A 337 2.00 -19.71 -6.37
C SER A 337 2.96 -18.65 -5.79
N ILE A 338 2.61 -17.36 -5.89
CA ILE A 338 3.39 -16.29 -5.26
C ILE A 338 3.39 -16.47 -3.73
N ALA A 339 2.24 -16.77 -3.13
CA ALA A 339 2.12 -16.97 -1.70
C ALA A 339 2.92 -18.17 -1.21
N GLU A 340 2.84 -19.32 -1.89
CA GLU A 340 3.58 -20.54 -1.58
C GLU A 340 5.10 -20.30 -1.64
N TRP A 341 5.57 -19.68 -2.74
CA TRP A 341 6.98 -19.32 -2.85
C TRP A 341 7.42 -18.40 -1.69
N THR A 342 6.58 -17.44 -1.32
CA THR A 342 6.88 -16.48 -0.25
C THR A 342 6.93 -17.16 1.12
N ILE A 343 5.99 -18.03 1.41
CA ILE A 343 5.94 -18.81 2.66
C ILE A 343 7.21 -19.66 2.79
N ASP A 344 7.57 -20.42 1.77
CA ASP A 344 8.71 -21.34 1.79
C ASP A 344 10.05 -20.60 1.91
N ASN A 345 10.16 -19.44 1.31
CA ASN A 345 11.45 -18.73 1.21
C ASN A 345 11.61 -17.58 2.19
N MET A 346 10.51 -16.98 2.66
CA MET A 346 10.55 -15.73 3.43
C MET A 346 9.86 -15.80 4.80
N GLN A 347 9.09 -16.85 5.14
CA GLN A 347 8.49 -16.92 6.47
C GLN A 347 9.45 -17.55 7.49
N SER A 348 9.56 -16.91 8.65
CA SER A 348 10.29 -17.40 9.81
C SER A 348 9.49 -18.50 10.53
N LYS A 349 10.19 -19.41 11.24
CA LYS A 349 9.57 -20.34 12.20
C LYS A 349 8.79 -19.62 13.31
N LYS A 350 9.11 -18.34 13.59
CA LYS A 350 8.39 -17.48 14.54
C LYS A 350 7.14 -16.80 13.94
N GLY A 351 6.81 -17.06 12.68
CA GLY A 351 5.62 -16.56 12.00
C GLY A 351 5.80 -15.30 11.17
N PHE A 352 6.78 -14.44 11.46
CA PHE A 352 7.01 -13.23 10.69
C PHE A 352 7.70 -13.48 9.36
N PHE A 353 7.52 -12.56 8.41
CA PHE A 353 8.19 -12.58 7.12
C PHE A 353 9.48 -11.74 7.13
N TYR A 354 10.50 -12.26 6.46
CA TYR A 354 11.78 -11.59 6.24
C TYR A 354 11.62 -10.41 5.28
N TYR A 355 12.49 -9.40 5.41
CA TYR A 355 12.46 -8.22 4.56
C TYR A 355 12.80 -8.53 3.11
N ARG A 356 13.96 -9.19 2.87
CA ARG A 356 14.46 -9.43 1.52
C ARG A 356 15.23 -10.72 1.38
N VAL A 357 15.13 -11.33 0.19
CA VAL A 357 15.97 -12.45 -0.23
C VAL A 357 16.90 -11.96 -1.34
N TYR A 358 18.18 -11.93 -1.04
CA TYR A 358 19.26 -11.67 -2.00
C TYR A 358 19.74 -12.97 -2.64
N LYS A 359 20.57 -12.88 -3.67
CA LYS A 359 21.10 -14.06 -4.36
C LYS A 359 21.85 -15.02 -3.42
N TRP A 360 22.54 -14.46 -2.40
CA TRP A 360 23.46 -15.21 -1.54
C TRP A 360 23.10 -15.20 -0.05
N PHE A 361 22.17 -14.32 0.36
CA PHE A 361 21.77 -14.21 1.78
C PHE A 361 20.35 -13.69 1.89
N LYS A 362 19.79 -13.75 3.11
CA LYS A 362 18.46 -13.19 3.45
C LYS A 362 18.62 -12.10 4.50
N ASP A 363 18.01 -10.94 4.26
CA ASP A 363 17.77 -9.96 5.32
C ASP A 363 16.51 -10.38 6.10
N LYS A 364 16.76 -10.87 7.31
CA LYS A 364 15.72 -11.45 8.17
C LYS A 364 15.04 -10.42 9.08
N THR A 365 15.26 -9.14 8.87
CA THR A 365 14.62 -8.09 9.67
C THR A 365 13.11 -8.12 9.47
N SER A 366 12.37 -8.10 10.59
CA SER A 366 10.92 -7.94 10.56
C SER A 366 10.54 -6.46 10.55
N TYR A 367 9.78 -6.04 9.54
CA TYR A 367 9.23 -4.69 9.44
C TYR A 367 7.71 -4.76 9.46
N ILE A 368 7.09 -4.10 10.46
CA ILE A 368 5.65 -4.25 10.71
C ILE A 368 4.82 -3.76 9.52
N ARG A 369 5.04 -2.54 9.04
CA ARG A 369 4.31 -1.98 7.90
C ARG A 369 4.76 -2.59 6.56
N TRP A 370 6.08 -2.66 6.33
CA TRP A 370 6.62 -3.02 5.02
C TRP A 370 6.44 -4.50 4.67
N GLY A 371 6.45 -5.38 5.67
CA GLY A 371 6.36 -6.83 5.50
C GLY A 371 5.09 -7.42 6.12
N GLN A 372 4.95 -7.33 7.45
CA GLN A 372 3.94 -8.11 8.17
C GLN A 372 2.50 -7.69 7.83
N ALA A 373 2.21 -6.38 7.86
CA ALA A 373 0.86 -5.88 7.55
C ALA A 373 0.46 -6.15 6.09
N TRP A 374 1.41 -6.02 5.15
CA TRP A 374 1.16 -6.33 3.74
C TRP A 374 0.93 -7.83 3.52
N MET A 375 1.75 -8.69 4.12
CA MET A 375 1.56 -10.14 4.02
C MET A 375 0.28 -10.59 4.72
N PHE A 376 -0.10 -9.95 5.83
CA PHE A 376 -1.36 -10.25 6.49
C PHE A 376 -2.54 -9.96 5.54
N LEU A 377 -2.57 -8.80 4.90
CA LEU A 377 -3.61 -8.48 3.91
C LEU A 377 -3.57 -9.46 2.73
N ALA A 378 -2.38 -9.76 2.21
CA ALA A 378 -2.22 -10.68 1.08
C ALA A 378 -2.73 -12.09 1.38
N LEU A 379 -2.41 -12.63 2.56
CA LEU A 379 -2.89 -13.95 2.94
C LEU A 379 -4.40 -13.96 3.23
N ALA A 380 -4.94 -12.88 3.83
CA ALA A 380 -6.39 -12.75 4.05
C ALA A 380 -7.19 -12.75 2.73
N GLU A 381 -6.63 -12.16 1.65
CA GLU A 381 -7.25 -12.22 0.31
C GLU A 381 -7.38 -13.66 -0.22
N LEU A 382 -6.43 -14.53 0.11
CA LEU A 382 -6.38 -15.93 -0.36
C LEU A 382 -7.20 -16.92 0.48
N ILE A 383 -7.66 -16.53 1.67
CA ILE A 383 -8.52 -17.39 2.49
C ILE A 383 -9.85 -17.60 1.75
N GLU A 384 -10.28 -18.85 1.70
CA GLU A 384 -11.57 -19.22 1.12
C GLU A 384 -12.71 -18.86 2.10
N GLU A 385 -13.88 -18.55 1.55
CA GLU A 385 -15.07 -18.29 2.36
C GLU A 385 -15.53 -19.57 3.06
N GLU A 386 -15.85 -19.47 4.32
CA GLU A 386 -16.51 -20.57 5.06
C GLU A 386 -17.91 -20.78 4.46
N LYS A 387 -18.22 -22.04 4.15
CA LYS A 387 -19.51 -22.45 3.55
C LYS A 387 -20.59 -22.57 4.60
#